data_8b8858f10ea8d164994c034fad421e7f
#
_entry.id   8b8858f10ea8d164994c034fad421e7f
#
_cell.length_a   1.000
_cell.length_b   1.000
_cell.length_c   1.000
_cell.angle_alpha   90.00
_cell.angle_beta   90.00
_cell.angle_gamma   90.00
#
_symmetry.space_group_name_H-M   'P 1'
#
loop_
_entity.id
_entity.type
_entity.pdbx_description
1 polymer ?
#
loop_
_entity_poly.entity_id
_entity_poly.type
_entity_poly.pdbx_seq_one_letter_code
_entity_poly.pdbx_strand_id
1 'polypeptide(L)'
;MAISTFTELKASIANFLNRDDLTATIPDFISLAESSINNEIRHWRMETRAETTLDSQFTGIPSDWLSTIRFHLVTDGTSSLNFMSLATIQSARSARNDSTGTPTNYSLNSSQFELMPTPDGSYSAILMYYAKIPTLSDSNETNWLLTHHPDIYLYGALLHSAPYLKEDERAQTWAALYTAAV
;
A
#
# COMPACT_ATOMS: atom_id res chain seq x y z
N MET A 1 14.26 -20.79 15.97
CA MET A 1 14.12 -19.41 16.47
C MET A 1 12.78 -18.89 15.92
N ALA A 2 12.02 -18.19 16.74
CA ALA A 2 10.86 -17.47 16.23
C ALA A 2 11.37 -16.23 15.46
N ILE A 3 10.77 -15.88 14.33
CA ILE A 3 11.08 -14.66 13.59
C ILE A 3 9.96 -13.68 13.93
N SER A 4 10.20 -12.81 14.91
CA SER A 4 9.20 -11.87 15.44
C SER A 4 9.63 -10.41 15.34
N THR A 5 10.91 -10.16 15.07
CA THR A 5 11.48 -8.83 14.95
C THR A 5 12.30 -8.67 13.66
N PHE A 6 12.50 -7.44 13.22
CA PHE A 6 13.34 -7.10 12.06
C PHE A 6 14.77 -7.62 12.23
N THR A 7 15.31 -7.51 13.45
CA THR A 7 16.64 -8.03 13.78
C THR A 7 16.70 -9.56 13.65
N GLU A 8 15.70 -10.29 14.13
CA GLU A 8 15.62 -11.76 14.00
C GLU A 8 15.40 -12.17 12.54
N LEU A 9 14.63 -11.41 11.78
CA LEU A 9 14.43 -11.64 10.34
C LEU A 9 15.75 -11.48 9.58
N LYS A 10 16.51 -10.40 9.83
CA LYS A 10 17.85 -10.19 9.23
C LYS A 10 18.78 -11.37 9.54
N ALA A 11 18.84 -11.80 10.78
CA ALA A 11 19.65 -12.94 11.21
C ALA A 11 19.22 -14.25 10.53
N SER A 12 17.91 -14.48 10.40
CA SER A 12 17.36 -15.66 9.75
C SER A 12 17.71 -15.70 8.25
N ILE A 13 17.58 -14.56 7.54
CA ILE A 13 17.96 -14.45 6.13
C ILE A 13 19.45 -14.75 5.95
N ALA A 14 20.33 -14.17 6.79
CA ALA A 14 21.77 -14.44 6.75
C ALA A 14 22.08 -15.94 6.94
N ASN A 15 21.41 -16.59 7.88
CA ASN A 15 21.56 -18.03 8.14
C ASN A 15 21.08 -18.90 6.95
N PHE A 16 19.94 -18.57 6.32
CA PHE A 16 19.43 -19.28 5.14
C PHE A 16 20.37 -19.14 3.93
N LEU A 17 21.00 -17.98 3.79
CA LEU A 17 21.99 -17.72 2.75
C LEU A 17 23.37 -18.29 3.10
N ASN A 18 23.60 -18.65 4.36
CA ASN A 18 24.92 -19.04 4.90
C ASN A 18 26.00 -17.99 4.59
N ARG A 19 25.67 -16.70 4.80
CA ARG A 19 26.52 -15.54 4.46
C ARG A 19 26.49 -14.51 5.59
N ASP A 20 27.69 -14.18 6.10
CA ASP A 20 27.86 -13.19 7.19
C ASP A 20 28.21 -11.79 6.66
N ASP A 21 28.61 -11.70 5.39
CA ASP A 21 29.05 -10.47 4.73
C ASP A 21 27.91 -9.61 4.16
N LEU A 22 26.65 -10.10 4.21
CA LEU A 22 25.49 -9.45 3.62
C LEU A 22 24.68 -8.59 4.60
N THR A 23 25.16 -8.37 5.81
CA THR A 23 24.43 -7.66 6.88
C THR A 23 23.93 -6.28 6.44
N ALA A 24 24.72 -5.56 5.65
CA ALA A 24 24.36 -4.24 5.12
C ALA A 24 23.36 -4.31 3.95
N THR A 25 23.28 -5.44 3.22
CA THR A 25 22.47 -5.60 2.01
C THR A 25 21.12 -6.27 2.31
N ILE A 26 21.02 -7.08 3.37
CA ILE A 26 19.78 -7.77 3.74
C ILE A 26 18.59 -6.82 3.93
N PRO A 27 18.73 -5.61 4.53
CA PRO A 27 17.64 -4.64 4.59
C PRO A 27 17.08 -4.26 3.21
N ASP A 28 17.91 -4.20 2.18
CA ASP A 28 17.47 -3.89 0.81
C ASP A 28 16.59 -5.03 0.26
N PHE A 29 16.95 -6.30 0.51
CA PHE A 29 16.12 -7.44 0.12
C PHE A 29 14.76 -7.45 0.82
N ILE A 30 14.74 -7.08 2.12
CA ILE A 30 13.49 -6.93 2.88
C ILE A 30 12.63 -5.81 2.29
N SER A 31 13.23 -4.66 1.96
CA SER A 31 12.52 -3.52 1.35
C SER A 31 11.91 -3.89 -0.01
N LEU A 32 12.64 -4.65 -0.84
CA LEU A 32 12.12 -5.16 -2.11
C LEU A 32 10.97 -6.15 -1.89
N ALA A 33 11.08 -7.03 -0.90
CA ALA A 33 9.99 -7.92 -0.51
C ALA A 33 8.76 -7.13 -0.05
N GLU A 34 8.91 -6.10 0.78
CA GLU A 34 7.81 -5.22 1.21
C GLU A 34 7.11 -4.54 0.02
N SER A 35 7.86 -4.12 -0.98
CA SER A 35 7.31 -3.55 -2.21
C SER A 35 6.44 -4.57 -2.96
N SER A 36 6.92 -5.82 -3.11
CA SER A 36 6.14 -6.90 -3.74
C SER A 36 4.89 -7.23 -2.94
N ILE A 37 5.02 -7.40 -1.63
CA ILE A 37 3.94 -7.68 -0.69
C ILE A 37 2.83 -6.62 -0.79
N ASN A 38 3.19 -5.34 -0.76
CA ASN A 38 2.23 -4.24 -0.87
C ASN A 38 1.52 -4.18 -2.24
N ASN A 39 2.13 -4.71 -3.29
CA ASN A 39 1.52 -4.79 -4.61
C ASN A 39 0.56 -6.00 -4.74
N GLU A 40 0.89 -7.13 -4.13
CA GLU A 40 0.20 -8.40 -4.31
C GLU A 40 -0.89 -8.65 -3.28
N ILE A 41 -0.65 -8.30 -2.01
CA ILE A 41 -1.56 -8.64 -0.91
C ILE A 41 -2.60 -7.54 -0.69
N ARG A 42 -3.87 -7.97 -0.51
CA ARG A 42 -4.96 -7.17 0.03
C ARG A 42 -5.64 -7.97 1.12
N HIS A 43 -5.38 -7.59 2.37
CA HIS A 43 -5.88 -8.28 3.55
C HIS A 43 -6.69 -7.31 4.41
N TRP A 44 -7.70 -7.80 5.13
CA TRP A 44 -8.57 -6.95 5.96
C TRP A 44 -7.80 -6.11 7.01
N ARG A 45 -6.64 -6.58 7.48
CA ARG A 45 -5.76 -5.82 8.40
C ARG A 45 -5.08 -4.60 7.75
N MET A 46 -5.11 -4.51 6.45
CA MET A 46 -4.64 -3.34 5.70
C MET A 46 -5.76 -2.31 5.53
N GLU A 47 -7.00 -2.64 5.87
CA GLU A 47 -8.11 -1.72 5.74
C GLU A 47 -7.99 -0.61 6.78
N THR A 48 -8.02 0.62 6.32
CA THR A 48 -7.87 1.83 7.13
C THR A 48 -8.99 2.80 6.80
N ARG A 49 -9.46 3.49 7.83
CA ARG A 49 -10.49 4.53 7.73
C ARG A 49 -9.86 5.88 8.06
N ALA A 50 -9.89 6.80 7.11
CA ALA A 50 -9.51 8.20 7.31
C ALA A 50 -10.72 9.12 7.15
N GLU A 51 -10.80 10.11 8.02
CA GLU A 51 -11.74 11.22 7.90
C GLU A 51 -11.05 12.40 7.24
N THR A 52 -11.73 13.06 6.33
CA THR A 52 -11.22 14.23 5.61
C THR A 52 -12.34 15.23 5.35
N THR A 53 -11.95 16.46 5.08
CA THR A 53 -12.88 17.52 4.64
C THR A 53 -12.64 17.81 3.17
N LEU A 54 -13.71 17.81 2.40
CA LEU A 54 -13.70 18.14 0.98
C LEU A 54 -14.21 19.56 0.82
N ASP A 55 -13.33 20.51 0.61
CA ASP A 55 -13.61 21.95 0.50
C ASP A 55 -13.01 22.59 -0.77
N SER A 56 -12.29 21.80 -1.54
CA SER A 56 -11.62 22.24 -2.77
C SER A 56 -11.67 21.16 -3.83
N GLN A 57 -11.34 21.52 -5.06
CA GLN A 57 -11.30 20.60 -6.20
C GLN A 57 -10.34 19.42 -5.97
N PHE A 58 -9.26 19.64 -5.23
CA PHE A 58 -8.22 18.67 -4.97
C PHE A 58 -8.08 18.39 -3.48
N THR A 59 -8.00 17.12 -3.11
CA THR A 59 -7.78 16.66 -1.74
C THR A 59 -6.61 15.68 -1.71
N GLY A 60 -5.71 15.83 -0.73
CA GLY A 60 -4.53 14.96 -0.61
C GLY A 60 -4.88 13.50 -0.38
N ILE A 61 -4.09 12.61 -0.98
CA ILE A 61 -4.16 11.16 -0.74
C ILE A 61 -3.26 10.81 0.45
N PRO A 62 -3.69 9.97 1.41
CA PRO A 62 -2.83 9.49 2.48
C PRO A 62 -1.53 8.86 1.93
N SER A 63 -0.39 9.11 2.57
CA SER A 63 0.92 8.64 2.09
C SER A 63 1.09 7.13 2.07
N ASP A 64 0.29 6.43 2.88
CA ASP A 64 0.22 4.98 2.99
C ASP A 64 -0.88 4.35 2.12
N TRP A 65 -1.61 5.14 1.34
CA TRP A 65 -2.68 4.66 0.48
C TRP A 65 -2.17 3.73 -0.63
N LEU A 66 -2.87 2.63 -0.84
CA LEU A 66 -2.66 1.69 -1.95
C LEU A 66 -3.84 1.67 -2.92
N SER A 67 -5.05 1.52 -2.40
CA SER A 67 -6.26 1.52 -3.21
C SER A 67 -7.49 1.87 -2.37
N THR A 68 -8.45 2.57 -2.99
CA THR A 68 -9.69 2.94 -2.35
C THR A 68 -10.65 1.75 -2.30
N ILE A 69 -11.21 1.48 -1.12
CA ILE A 69 -12.32 0.56 -0.92
C ILE A 69 -13.63 1.31 -1.09
N ARG A 70 -13.77 2.44 -0.37
CA ARG A 70 -14.95 3.28 -0.43
C ARG A 70 -14.59 4.72 -0.08
N PHE A 71 -15.15 5.66 -0.82
CA PHE A 71 -15.07 7.08 -0.52
C PHE A 71 -16.48 7.66 -0.48
N HIS A 72 -16.92 8.22 0.65
CA HIS A 72 -18.30 8.69 0.81
C HIS A 72 -18.39 9.92 1.70
N LEU A 73 -19.42 10.71 1.48
CA LEU A 73 -19.76 11.85 2.31
C LEU A 73 -20.47 11.39 3.59
N VAL A 74 -20.23 12.08 4.70
CA VAL A 74 -20.86 11.78 6.01
C VAL A 74 -22.24 12.41 6.11
N THR A 75 -22.50 13.50 5.39
CA THR A 75 -23.79 14.21 5.36
C THR A 75 -24.82 13.40 4.59
N ASP A 76 -26.03 13.28 5.14
CA ASP A 76 -27.22 12.66 4.54
C ASP A 76 -27.14 11.14 4.27
N GLY A 77 -26.49 10.41 5.14
CA GLY A 77 -26.64 8.95 5.18
C GLY A 77 -25.93 8.17 4.09
N THR A 78 -24.75 8.62 3.61
CA THR A 78 -23.86 7.77 2.83
C THR A 78 -23.86 7.93 1.30
N SER A 79 -23.80 9.13 0.76
CA SER A 79 -23.53 9.31 -0.68
C SER A 79 -22.11 8.89 -1.01
N SER A 80 -21.93 7.72 -1.63
CA SER A 80 -20.62 7.28 -2.13
C SER A 80 -20.21 8.09 -3.34
N LEU A 81 -18.95 8.53 -3.37
CA LEU A 81 -18.34 9.12 -4.56
C LEU A 81 -17.98 7.99 -5.54
N ASN A 82 -18.27 8.18 -6.81
CA ASN A 82 -17.93 7.23 -7.85
C ASN A 82 -16.55 7.54 -8.44
N PHE A 83 -15.74 6.51 -8.62
CA PHE A 83 -14.47 6.66 -9.31
C PHE A 83 -14.69 6.89 -10.81
N MET A 84 -13.98 7.87 -11.37
CA MET A 84 -13.92 8.13 -12.81
C MET A 84 -12.46 8.20 -13.26
N SER A 85 -12.17 7.85 -14.51
CA SER A 85 -10.84 8.10 -15.05
C SER A 85 -10.56 9.61 -15.16
N LEU A 86 -9.30 10.00 -15.08
CA LEU A 86 -8.90 11.42 -15.17
C LEU A 86 -9.43 12.07 -16.47
N ALA A 87 -9.36 11.38 -17.61
CA ALA A 87 -9.88 11.87 -18.86
C ALA A 87 -11.40 12.09 -18.82
N THR A 88 -12.13 11.16 -18.18
CA THR A 88 -13.59 11.24 -18.08
C THR A 88 -14.01 12.39 -17.17
N ILE A 89 -13.37 12.57 -16.01
CA ILE A 89 -13.72 13.64 -15.08
C ILE A 89 -13.47 15.02 -15.69
N GLN A 90 -12.35 15.17 -16.42
CA GLN A 90 -12.03 16.44 -17.10
C GLN A 90 -12.99 16.75 -18.24
N SER A 91 -13.36 15.74 -19.04
CA SER A 91 -14.39 15.92 -20.09
C SER A 91 -15.75 16.30 -19.50
N ALA A 92 -16.15 15.64 -18.41
CA ALA A 92 -17.41 15.94 -17.74
C ALA A 92 -17.41 17.33 -17.09
N ARG A 93 -16.26 17.78 -16.56
CA ARG A 93 -16.07 19.13 -16.02
C ARG A 93 -16.24 20.18 -17.10
N SER A 94 -15.59 20.00 -18.25
CA SER A 94 -15.71 20.90 -19.40
C SER A 94 -17.15 20.98 -19.92
N ALA A 95 -17.86 19.86 -20.00
CA ALA A 95 -19.26 19.80 -20.44
C ALA A 95 -20.23 20.49 -19.47
N ARG A 96 -19.89 20.57 -18.17
CA ARG A 96 -20.69 21.23 -17.14
C ARG A 96 -20.26 22.65 -16.85
N ASN A 97 -19.37 23.20 -17.63
CA ASN A 97 -18.83 24.57 -17.48
C ASN A 97 -18.22 24.82 -16.09
N ASP A 98 -17.54 23.80 -15.56
CA ASP A 98 -16.87 23.78 -14.24
C ASP A 98 -17.78 24.17 -13.05
N SER A 99 -19.01 23.69 -13.06
CA SER A 99 -19.99 24.00 -12.01
C SER A 99 -19.54 23.47 -10.64
N THR A 100 -19.79 24.25 -9.60
CA THR A 100 -19.60 23.86 -8.21
C THR A 100 -20.82 23.16 -7.64
N GLY A 101 -20.65 22.37 -6.58
CA GLY A 101 -21.73 21.67 -5.88
C GLY A 101 -21.25 20.52 -5.01
N THR A 102 -22.17 19.74 -4.50
CA THR A 102 -21.85 18.53 -3.71
C THR A 102 -21.05 17.53 -4.56
N PRO A 103 -19.86 17.10 -4.14
CA PRO A 103 -19.07 16.11 -4.85
C PRO A 103 -19.80 14.77 -4.99
N THR A 104 -19.80 14.22 -6.19
CA THR A 104 -20.39 12.91 -6.49
C THR A 104 -19.40 11.95 -7.14
N ASN A 105 -18.32 12.47 -7.69
CA ASN A 105 -17.31 11.70 -8.37
C ASN A 105 -15.91 12.11 -7.94
N TYR A 106 -14.96 11.20 -8.09
CA TYR A 106 -13.55 11.47 -7.87
C TYR A 106 -12.68 10.77 -8.89
N SER A 107 -11.48 11.29 -9.09
CA SER A 107 -10.42 10.69 -9.90
C SER A 107 -9.10 10.73 -9.13
N LEU A 108 -8.14 9.92 -9.55
CA LEU A 108 -6.76 10.00 -9.10
C LEU A 108 -5.99 10.95 -10.02
N ASN A 109 -5.42 11.99 -9.43
CA ASN A 109 -4.59 12.96 -10.13
C ASN A 109 -3.27 13.14 -9.39
N SER A 110 -2.25 12.38 -9.80
CA SER A 110 -0.95 12.32 -9.10
C SER A 110 -1.11 11.88 -7.63
N SER A 111 -0.77 12.73 -6.67
CA SER A 111 -0.87 12.48 -5.22
C SER A 111 -2.15 13.04 -4.60
N GLN A 112 -3.16 13.36 -5.40
CA GLN A 112 -4.41 13.98 -4.95
C GLN A 112 -5.62 13.27 -5.58
N PHE A 113 -6.74 13.34 -4.87
CA PHE A 113 -8.06 13.08 -5.45
C PHE A 113 -8.56 14.36 -6.09
N GLU A 114 -8.99 14.29 -7.35
CA GLU A 114 -9.74 15.34 -8.02
C GLU A 114 -11.23 15.06 -7.88
N LEU A 115 -11.99 16.04 -7.38
CA LEU A 115 -13.42 15.93 -7.07
C LEU A 115 -14.27 16.59 -8.15
N MET A 116 -15.44 16.05 -8.43
CA MET A 116 -16.40 16.61 -9.35
C MET A 116 -17.85 16.37 -8.89
N PRO A 117 -18.70 17.41 -8.85
CA PRO A 117 -18.39 18.84 -9.00
C PRO A 117 -17.33 19.33 -8.01
N THR A 118 -16.72 20.48 -8.32
CA THR A 118 -15.88 21.17 -7.33
C THR A 118 -16.74 21.52 -6.12
N PRO A 119 -16.33 21.20 -4.88
CA PRO A 119 -17.12 21.52 -3.69
C PRO A 119 -17.49 23.00 -3.63
N ASP A 120 -18.75 23.31 -3.30
CA ASP A 120 -19.25 24.67 -3.06
C ASP A 120 -19.31 25.01 -1.56
N GLY A 121 -18.84 24.10 -0.71
CA GLY A 121 -18.75 24.23 0.74
C GLY A 121 -17.84 23.14 1.31
N SER A 122 -17.84 23.04 2.64
CA SER A 122 -17.07 22.01 3.37
C SER A 122 -17.93 20.78 3.60
N TYR A 123 -17.50 19.65 3.05
CA TYR A 123 -18.16 18.35 3.18
C TYR A 123 -17.29 17.40 3.97
N SER A 124 -17.78 16.89 5.11
CA SER A 124 -17.12 15.79 5.83
C SER A 124 -17.21 14.50 5.03
N ALA A 125 -16.11 13.82 4.84
CA ALA A 125 -16.02 12.59 4.08
C ALA A 125 -15.19 11.52 4.80
N ILE A 126 -15.48 10.26 4.50
CA ILE A 126 -14.75 9.10 4.99
C ILE A 126 -14.16 8.37 3.79
N LEU A 127 -12.85 8.18 3.84
CA LEU A 127 -12.10 7.34 2.91
C LEU A 127 -11.76 6.03 3.62
N MET A 128 -12.28 4.92 3.09
CA MET A 128 -11.85 3.56 3.43
C MET A 128 -10.93 3.07 2.34
N TYR A 129 -9.74 2.62 2.70
CA TYR A 129 -8.69 2.24 1.75
C TYR A 129 -7.80 1.14 2.31
N TYR A 130 -7.10 0.45 1.41
CA TYR A 130 -5.99 -0.40 1.80
C TYR A 130 -4.74 0.46 2.00
N ALA A 131 -4.18 0.39 3.22
CA ALA A 131 -2.94 1.05 3.59
C ALA A 131 -1.74 0.14 3.36
N LYS A 132 -0.59 0.73 3.07
CA LYS A 132 0.69 0.01 3.06
C LYS A 132 0.94 -0.64 4.41
N ILE A 133 1.53 -1.82 4.39
CA ILE A 133 2.02 -2.46 5.61
C ILE A 133 3.15 -1.58 6.19
N PRO A 134 3.15 -1.30 7.50
CA PRO A 134 4.20 -0.52 8.11
C PRO A 134 5.58 -1.12 7.85
N THR A 135 6.47 -0.33 7.24
CA THR A 135 7.81 -0.75 6.85
C THR A 135 8.64 -1.13 8.07
N LEU A 136 9.35 -2.25 7.97
CA LEU A 136 10.28 -2.70 9.00
C LEU A 136 11.58 -1.88 8.96
N SER A 137 12.06 -1.52 10.14
CA SER A 137 13.32 -0.80 10.33
C SER A 137 13.85 -1.01 11.73
N ASP A 138 15.05 -0.53 12.03
CA ASP A 138 15.60 -0.59 13.38
C ASP A 138 14.79 0.26 14.39
N SER A 139 13.98 1.22 13.91
CA SER A 139 13.03 1.99 14.74
C SER A 139 11.61 1.41 14.74
N ASN A 140 11.29 0.50 13.85
CA ASN A 140 10.01 -0.20 13.73
C ASN A 140 10.28 -1.69 13.51
N GLU A 141 10.63 -2.37 14.58
CA GLU A 141 11.08 -3.77 14.58
C GLU A 141 10.01 -4.79 14.22
N THR A 142 8.72 -4.41 14.29
CA THR A 142 7.62 -5.37 14.14
C THR A 142 6.45 -4.76 13.36
N ASN A 143 5.73 -5.61 12.63
CA ASN A 143 4.41 -5.30 12.12
C ASN A 143 3.52 -6.54 12.17
N TRP A 144 2.23 -6.37 11.88
CA TRP A 144 1.27 -7.47 11.98
C TRP A 144 1.59 -8.63 11.03
N LEU A 145 2.17 -8.36 9.84
CA LEU A 145 2.51 -9.38 8.87
C LEU A 145 3.69 -10.22 9.37
N LEU A 146 4.76 -9.60 9.84
CA LEU A 146 5.90 -10.32 10.41
C LEU A 146 5.49 -11.17 11.63
N THR A 147 4.59 -10.65 12.46
CA THR A 147 4.12 -11.35 13.66
C THR A 147 3.33 -12.62 13.33
N HIS A 148 2.52 -12.61 12.27
CA HIS A 148 1.59 -13.71 11.94
C HIS A 148 2.05 -14.56 10.77
N HIS A 149 2.82 -13.99 9.85
CA HIS A 149 3.26 -14.61 8.59
C HIS A 149 4.73 -14.27 8.30
N PRO A 150 5.67 -14.69 9.19
CA PRO A 150 7.10 -14.41 9.02
C PRO A 150 7.69 -15.10 7.77
N ASP A 151 7.06 -16.18 7.31
CA ASP A 151 7.40 -16.92 6.10
C ASP A 151 7.29 -16.06 4.84
N ILE A 152 6.28 -15.20 4.72
CA ILE A 152 6.14 -14.27 3.60
C ILE A 152 7.36 -13.34 3.52
N TYR A 153 7.77 -12.76 4.64
CA TYR A 153 8.95 -11.90 4.69
C TYR A 153 10.24 -12.65 4.38
N LEU A 154 10.40 -13.81 5.00
CA LEU A 154 11.61 -14.62 4.82
C LEU A 154 11.78 -15.04 3.37
N TYR A 155 10.77 -15.70 2.79
CA TYR A 155 10.87 -16.19 1.40
C TYR A 155 10.85 -15.05 0.38
N GLY A 156 10.14 -13.97 0.63
CA GLY A 156 10.19 -12.77 -0.20
C GLY A 156 11.60 -12.17 -0.26
N ALA A 157 12.25 -11.98 0.88
CA ALA A 157 13.61 -11.46 0.94
C ALA A 157 14.62 -12.42 0.30
N LEU A 158 14.49 -13.74 0.53
CA LEU A 158 15.34 -14.75 -0.11
C LEU A 158 15.15 -14.77 -1.64
N LEU A 159 13.93 -14.60 -2.13
CA LEU A 159 13.67 -14.48 -3.57
C LEU A 159 14.39 -13.28 -4.17
N HIS A 160 14.32 -12.12 -3.51
CA HIS A 160 15.01 -10.91 -3.98
C HIS A 160 16.54 -10.95 -3.81
N SER A 161 17.07 -11.83 -2.97
CA SER A 161 18.53 -12.03 -2.84
C SER A 161 19.13 -12.85 -3.99
N ALA A 162 18.36 -13.71 -4.64
CA ALA A 162 18.84 -14.65 -5.63
C ALA A 162 19.57 -13.98 -6.84
N PRO A 163 19.05 -12.90 -7.46
CA PRO A 163 19.75 -12.20 -8.54
C PRO A 163 21.07 -11.58 -8.09
N TYR A 164 21.14 -11.06 -6.86
CA TYR A 164 22.35 -10.49 -6.28
C TYR A 164 23.45 -11.55 -6.10
N LEU A 165 23.05 -12.75 -5.68
CA LEU A 165 23.96 -13.86 -5.43
C LEU A 165 24.26 -14.69 -6.69
N LYS A 166 23.59 -14.43 -7.81
CA LYS A 166 23.65 -15.21 -9.06
C LYS A 166 23.31 -16.69 -8.85
N GLU A 167 22.30 -16.94 -8.00
CA GLU A 167 21.83 -18.30 -7.64
C GLU A 167 20.46 -18.59 -8.29
N ASP A 168 20.45 -18.74 -9.61
CA ASP A 168 19.22 -18.92 -10.38
C ASP A 168 18.42 -20.19 -10.01
N GLU A 169 19.08 -21.27 -9.63
CA GLU A 169 18.42 -22.52 -9.24
C GLU A 169 17.60 -22.38 -7.94
N ARG A 170 18.11 -21.63 -6.98
CA ARG A 170 17.40 -21.37 -5.71
C ARG A 170 16.25 -20.39 -5.88
N ALA A 171 16.33 -19.48 -6.85
CA ALA A 171 15.28 -18.51 -7.12
C ALA A 171 13.92 -19.18 -7.37
N GLN A 172 13.88 -20.28 -8.12
CA GLN A 172 12.64 -21.02 -8.37
C GLN A 172 12.05 -21.63 -7.09
N THR A 173 12.90 -22.14 -6.21
CA THR A 173 12.47 -22.69 -4.92
C THR A 173 11.89 -21.59 -4.01
N TRP A 174 12.58 -20.45 -3.92
CA TRP A 174 12.10 -19.31 -3.10
C TRP A 174 10.82 -18.71 -3.67
N ALA A 175 10.68 -18.61 -5.00
CA ALA A 175 9.45 -18.16 -5.63
C ALA A 175 8.27 -19.10 -5.33
N ALA A 176 8.46 -20.40 -5.39
CA ALA A 176 7.42 -21.39 -5.07
C ALA A 176 6.98 -21.28 -3.59
N LEU A 177 7.94 -21.15 -2.67
CA LEU A 177 7.64 -21.01 -1.24
C LEU A 177 6.96 -19.69 -0.92
N TYR A 178 7.39 -18.59 -1.53
CA TYR A 178 6.75 -17.29 -1.40
C TYR A 178 5.30 -17.32 -1.91
N THR A 179 5.09 -17.85 -3.12
CA THR A 179 3.74 -17.98 -3.71
C THR A 179 2.81 -18.88 -2.87
N ALA A 180 3.36 -19.88 -2.20
CA ALA A 180 2.57 -20.74 -1.31
C ALA A 180 2.23 -20.08 0.04
N ALA A 181 3.01 -19.07 0.45
CA ALA A 181 2.82 -18.33 1.69
C ALA A 181 1.85 -17.14 1.53
N VAL A 182 1.75 -16.55 0.33
CA VAL A 182 0.85 -15.44 -0.03
C VAL A 182 -0.55 -15.97 -0.37
#